data_fdf634de2eac04d4f68f8c9d116cca4e
#
_entry.id   fdf634de2eac04d4f68f8c9d116cca4e
#
_cell.length_a   1.000
_cell.length_b   1.000
_cell.length_c   1.000
_cell.angle_alpha   90.00
_cell.angle_beta   90.00
_cell.angle_gamma   90.00
#
_symmetry.space_group_name_H-M   'P 1'
#
loop_
_entity.id
_entity.type
_entity.pdbx_description
1 polymer ?
#
loop_
_entity_poly.entity_id
_entity_poly.type
_entity_poly.pdbx_seq_one_letter_code
_entity_poly.pdbx_strand_id
1 'polypeptide(L)'
;MVGSIPTSIGNLRDLQRFNLSSNKFTGFIGDHICKLQHLGDIYFGQNQFSGSLPYCFGNITSLRENLQDLVVLELSSNNMVGSLPQEIGNLKAVTKMDLSMNQFSNEIQREIGGLQTLAYLSLRHNKLQGAIPDSMSNMVVVFVPLTFVLLWIMYRSGKSAPQQADSLSTVARERISYYELLRATNVLSGSNLVGSGSFGSVYKGVLRSGTFIEVKVFNLQLDVAFKSFDTECEVFRSLRHRNLVKVITSCSNLDFKALVLEYMPNGSLEKYLYSHNDFLDIRQRLSIMIDVACALEYLHHGCSSPVIHCDLKPSNVLLDEDMVAHFSDFGISKLLGEDQGDLYTKTLATLGYIAPEYGLNGLVSTKCDVYSYGIMLLETFTRRS
;
A
#
# COMPACT_ATOMS: atom_id res chain seq x y z
N MET A 1 -4.42 -25.56 -15.37
CA MET A 1 -4.04 -27.00 -15.44
C MET A 1 -4.77 -27.77 -14.35
N VAL A 2 -4.94 -29.10 -14.52
CA VAL A 2 -5.65 -29.97 -13.56
C VAL A 2 -4.84 -31.24 -13.30
N GLY A 3 -5.09 -31.94 -12.19
CA GLY A 3 -4.45 -33.21 -11.82
C GLY A 3 -3.48 -33.04 -10.64
N SER A 4 -2.66 -34.04 -10.35
CA SER A 4 -1.66 -34.03 -9.29
C SER A 4 -0.26 -33.80 -9.83
N ILE A 5 0.67 -33.37 -8.97
CA ILE A 5 2.09 -33.27 -9.32
C ILE A 5 2.64 -34.67 -9.54
N PRO A 6 3.19 -34.97 -10.73
CA PRO A 6 3.75 -36.32 -11.01
C PRO A 6 5.04 -36.53 -10.23
N THR A 7 5.26 -37.74 -9.77
CA THR A 7 6.48 -38.12 -8.99
C THR A 7 7.78 -37.92 -9.76
N SER A 8 7.72 -37.99 -11.10
CA SER A 8 8.86 -37.76 -12.00
C SER A 8 9.43 -36.33 -11.93
N ILE A 9 8.67 -35.35 -11.36
CA ILE A 9 9.18 -33.99 -11.18
C ILE A 9 10.46 -33.96 -10.33
N GLY A 10 10.60 -34.88 -9.36
CA GLY A 10 11.79 -35.00 -8.53
C GLY A 10 13.09 -35.38 -9.30
N ASN A 11 12.99 -35.65 -10.59
CA ASN A 11 14.15 -35.87 -11.46
C ASN A 11 14.73 -34.55 -12.02
N LEU A 12 14.01 -33.44 -11.92
CA LEU A 12 14.43 -32.13 -12.40
C LEU A 12 15.32 -31.44 -11.35
N ARG A 13 16.49 -32.02 -11.08
CA ARG A 13 17.38 -31.61 -9.97
C ARG A 13 17.84 -30.15 -10.03
N ASP A 14 17.95 -29.59 -11.25
CA ASP A 14 18.41 -28.21 -11.47
C ASP A 14 17.27 -27.17 -11.43
N LEU A 15 16.04 -27.58 -11.06
CA LEU A 15 14.90 -26.69 -10.97
C LEU A 15 15.07 -25.73 -9.80
N GLN A 16 15.20 -24.43 -10.10
CA GLN A 16 15.39 -23.36 -9.10
C GLN A 16 14.08 -22.72 -8.66
N ARG A 17 13.11 -22.61 -9.57
CA ARG A 17 11.79 -22.04 -9.30
C ARG A 17 10.70 -22.95 -9.82
N PHE A 18 9.75 -23.27 -8.94
CA PHE A 18 8.60 -24.09 -9.30
C PHE A 18 7.30 -23.33 -9.05
N ASN A 19 6.69 -22.87 -10.15
CA ASN A 19 5.45 -22.10 -10.09
C ASN A 19 4.30 -22.88 -10.74
N LEU A 20 3.29 -23.22 -9.93
CA LEU A 20 2.02 -23.82 -10.33
C LEU A 20 0.82 -22.94 -9.89
N SER A 21 1.04 -21.73 -9.42
CA SER A 21 -0.02 -20.87 -8.86
C SER A 21 -1.17 -20.65 -9.82
N SER A 22 -2.35 -20.37 -9.27
CA SER A 22 -3.56 -20.01 -10.03
C SER A 22 -3.98 -21.08 -11.05
N ASN A 23 -4.03 -22.33 -10.60
CA ASN A 23 -4.47 -23.47 -11.38
C ASN A 23 -5.54 -24.29 -10.63
N LYS A 24 -5.81 -25.51 -11.08
CA LYS A 24 -6.76 -26.46 -10.46
C LYS A 24 -6.03 -27.78 -10.12
N PHE A 25 -4.80 -27.70 -9.66
CA PHE A 25 -4.08 -28.88 -9.21
C PHE A 25 -4.69 -29.44 -7.93
N THR A 26 -4.77 -30.76 -7.84
CA THR A 26 -5.36 -31.52 -6.73
C THR A 26 -4.34 -32.50 -6.14
N GLY A 27 -4.75 -33.23 -5.11
CA GLY A 27 -3.89 -34.22 -4.45
C GLY A 27 -2.93 -33.58 -3.44
N PHE A 28 -1.96 -34.35 -2.99
CA PHE A 28 -1.02 -33.90 -1.96
C PHE A 28 0.36 -33.54 -2.57
N ILE A 29 1.06 -32.67 -1.88
CA ILE A 29 2.45 -32.34 -2.21
C ILE A 29 3.31 -33.48 -1.68
N GLY A 30 3.84 -34.32 -2.57
CA GLY A 30 4.60 -35.51 -2.17
C GLY A 30 6.07 -35.20 -1.91
N ASP A 31 6.76 -36.13 -1.21
CA ASP A 31 8.17 -36.02 -0.82
C ASP A 31 9.14 -35.95 -2.02
N HIS A 32 8.66 -36.23 -3.23
CA HIS A 32 9.46 -36.11 -4.45
C HIS A 32 9.89 -34.65 -4.73
N ILE A 33 9.16 -33.64 -4.20
CA ILE A 33 9.57 -32.23 -4.26
C ILE A 33 10.90 -32.02 -3.54
N CYS A 34 11.13 -32.73 -2.45
CA CYS A 34 12.36 -32.60 -1.65
C CYS A 34 13.61 -33.20 -2.31
N LYS A 35 13.44 -33.83 -3.49
CA LYS A 35 14.55 -34.28 -4.33
C LYS A 35 15.12 -33.18 -5.22
N LEU A 36 14.45 -32.03 -5.28
CA LEU A 36 14.83 -30.85 -6.04
C LEU A 36 15.89 -30.07 -5.28
N GLN A 37 17.16 -30.38 -5.54
CA GLN A 37 18.31 -29.91 -4.71
C GLN A 37 18.62 -28.41 -4.85
N HIS A 38 18.18 -27.78 -5.96
CA HIS A 38 18.44 -26.36 -6.24
C HIS A 38 17.18 -25.48 -6.14
N LEU A 39 16.12 -25.99 -5.48
CA LEU A 39 14.83 -25.31 -5.43
C LEU A 39 14.86 -24.15 -4.43
N GLY A 40 14.90 -22.91 -4.96
CA GLY A 40 14.87 -21.67 -4.19
C GLY A 40 13.45 -21.12 -3.98
N ASP A 41 12.57 -21.29 -4.98
CA ASP A 41 11.23 -20.70 -4.91
C ASP A 41 10.13 -21.73 -5.22
N ILE A 42 9.12 -21.80 -4.35
CA ILE A 42 7.89 -22.59 -4.53
C ILE A 42 6.69 -21.68 -4.52
N TYR A 43 5.92 -21.69 -5.63
CA TYR A 43 4.67 -20.97 -5.77
C TYR A 43 3.55 -21.94 -6.16
N PHE A 44 2.77 -22.41 -5.19
CA PHE A 44 1.66 -23.36 -5.40
C PHE A 44 0.31 -22.78 -4.97
N GLY A 45 0.25 -21.49 -4.67
CA GLY A 45 -0.98 -20.85 -4.22
C GLY A 45 -2.12 -20.88 -5.24
N GLN A 46 -3.33 -20.69 -4.74
CA GLN A 46 -4.57 -20.68 -5.54
C GLN A 46 -4.74 -21.98 -6.38
N ASN A 47 -4.77 -23.10 -5.67
CA ASN A 47 -5.01 -24.44 -6.20
C ASN A 47 -5.94 -25.23 -5.28
N GLN A 48 -6.02 -26.54 -5.45
CA GLN A 48 -6.82 -27.47 -4.65
C GLN A 48 -5.94 -28.55 -4.03
N PHE A 49 -4.68 -28.23 -3.71
CA PHE A 49 -3.79 -29.15 -3.00
C PHE A 49 -4.35 -29.49 -1.63
N SER A 50 -4.22 -30.75 -1.23
CA SER A 50 -4.73 -31.30 0.01
C SER A 50 -3.66 -32.09 0.77
N GLY A 51 -4.00 -32.61 1.96
CA GLY A 51 -3.05 -33.34 2.80
C GLY A 51 -2.15 -32.41 3.61
N SER A 52 -1.19 -32.99 4.31
CA SER A 52 -0.25 -32.27 5.17
C SER A 52 0.96 -31.75 4.40
N LEU A 53 1.63 -30.78 5.00
CA LEU A 53 2.92 -30.30 4.51
C LEU A 53 3.97 -31.42 4.71
N PRO A 54 4.76 -31.79 3.68
CA PRO A 54 5.79 -32.82 3.81
C PRO A 54 6.85 -32.42 4.84
N TYR A 55 7.22 -33.34 5.72
CA TYR A 55 8.29 -33.12 6.72
C TYR A 55 9.63 -32.79 6.06
N CYS A 56 9.86 -33.32 4.88
CA CYS A 56 11.11 -33.10 4.14
C CYS A 56 11.31 -31.67 3.63
N PHE A 57 10.30 -30.79 3.70
CA PHE A 57 10.50 -29.37 3.38
C PHE A 57 11.57 -28.73 4.25
N GLY A 58 11.61 -29.07 5.55
CA GLY A 58 12.66 -28.60 6.45
C GLY A 58 14.05 -29.17 6.16
N ASN A 59 14.16 -30.13 5.27
CA ASN A 59 15.42 -30.73 4.83
C ASN A 59 15.88 -30.20 3.46
N ILE A 60 15.12 -29.30 2.83
CA ILE A 60 15.56 -28.53 1.65
C ILE A 60 16.53 -27.44 2.13
N THR A 61 17.60 -27.87 2.78
CA THR A 61 18.68 -27.01 3.25
C THR A 61 19.98 -27.54 2.67
N SER A 62 20.83 -26.67 2.18
CA SER A 62 22.10 -27.08 1.64
C SER A 62 23.07 -27.45 2.77
N LEU A 63 23.16 -28.72 3.08
CA LEU A 63 24.30 -29.25 3.85
C LEU A 63 25.60 -29.34 3.02
N ARG A 64 25.59 -28.82 1.78
CA ARG A 64 26.75 -28.81 0.86
C ARG A 64 26.89 -27.42 0.26
N GLU A 65 28.11 -26.92 0.23
CA GLU A 65 28.54 -25.54 -0.08
C GLU A 65 28.10 -24.93 -1.42
N ASN A 66 27.23 -25.58 -2.22
CA ASN A 66 26.80 -25.13 -3.57
C ASN A 66 25.32 -25.31 -3.85
N LEU A 67 24.45 -25.52 -2.86
CA LEU A 67 23.00 -25.70 -3.08
C LEU A 67 22.25 -24.42 -2.67
N GLN A 68 21.26 -24.01 -3.47
CA GLN A 68 20.37 -22.90 -3.11
C GLN A 68 19.39 -23.38 -2.03
N ASP A 69 19.30 -22.63 -0.95
CA ASP A 69 18.31 -22.84 0.10
C ASP A 69 16.95 -22.31 -0.37
N LEU A 70 15.87 -22.88 0.14
CA LEU A 70 14.51 -22.39 -0.13
C LEU A 70 14.33 -20.97 0.44
N VAL A 71 14.03 -20.02 -0.44
CA VAL A 71 13.86 -18.59 -0.14
C VAL A 71 12.40 -18.20 -0.05
N VAL A 72 11.55 -18.75 -0.94
CA VAL A 72 10.12 -18.45 -1.00
C VAL A 72 9.29 -19.73 -0.92
N LEU A 73 8.36 -19.78 0.03
CA LEU A 73 7.36 -20.83 0.16
C LEU A 73 5.95 -20.20 0.14
N GLU A 74 5.26 -20.32 -0.97
CA GLU A 74 3.92 -19.78 -1.19
C GLU A 74 2.94 -20.93 -1.50
N LEU A 75 2.05 -21.23 -0.53
CA LEU A 75 1.06 -22.30 -0.57
C LEU A 75 -0.35 -21.79 -0.25
N SER A 76 -0.57 -20.48 -0.33
CA SER A 76 -1.84 -19.86 0.07
C SER A 76 -3.03 -20.37 -0.76
N SER A 77 -4.24 -20.28 -0.22
CA SER A 77 -5.49 -20.63 -0.94
C SER A 77 -5.47 -22.05 -1.51
N ASN A 78 -5.38 -23.01 -0.62
CA ASN A 78 -5.46 -24.45 -0.91
C ASN A 78 -6.34 -25.18 0.12
N ASN A 79 -6.40 -26.51 0.04
CA ASN A 79 -7.17 -27.36 0.98
C ASN A 79 -6.23 -28.15 1.91
N MET A 80 -5.05 -27.61 2.22
CA MET A 80 -4.07 -28.32 3.04
C MET A 80 -4.51 -28.40 4.49
N VAL A 81 -4.22 -29.53 5.15
CA VAL A 81 -4.65 -29.87 6.50
C VAL A 81 -3.47 -30.31 7.38
N GLY A 82 -3.74 -30.56 8.67
CA GLY A 82 -2.75 -31.09 9.62
C GLY A 82 -1.98 -30.00 10.34
N SER A 83 -0.99 -30.38 11.13
CA SER A 83 -0.09 -29.47 11.81
C SER A 83 1.03 -28.98 10.93
N LEU A 84 1.56 -27.80 11.24
CA LEU A 84 2.82 -27.36 10.67
C LEU A 84 3.94 -28.24 11.22
N PRO A 85 4.80 -28.85 10.36
CA PRO A 85 5.88 -29.70 10.84
C PRO A 85 6.95 -28.87 11.56
N GLN A 86 7.56 -29.43 12.62
CA GLN A 86 8.63 -28.75 13.38
C GLN A 86 9.83 -28.45 12.49
N GLU A 87 10.09 -29.30 11.52
CA GLU A 87 11.18 -29.18 10.55
C GLU A 87 11.10 -27.90 9.69
N ILE A 88 9.93 -27.26 9.62
CA ILE A 88 9.78 -25.99 8.91
C ILE A 88 10.72 -24.90 9.49
N GLY A 89 11.04 -24.97 10.78
CA GLY A 89 11.99 -24.09 11.44
C GLY A 89 13.45 -24.23 10.97
N ASN A 90 13.73 -25.24 10.14
CA ASN A 90 15.06 -25.46 9.56
C ASN A 90 15.28 -24.68 8.25
N LEU A 91 14.25 -24.06 7.69
CA LEU A 91 14.33 -23.26 6.47
C LEU A 91 15.01 -21.90 6.73
N LYS A 92 16.32 -21.92 7.03
CA LYS A 92 17.06 -20.73 7.52
C LYS A 92 17.16 -19.58 6.51
N ALA A 93 17.06 -19.86 5.21
CA ALA A 93 17.14 -18.86 4.14
C ALA A 93 15.76 -18.32 3.72
N VAL A 94 14.67 -18.87 4.24
CA VAL A 94 13.33 -18.46 3.84
C VAL A 94 13.06 -17.01 4.28
N THR A 95 12.75 -16.16 3.30
CA THR A 95 12.40 -14.75 3.51
C THR A 95 10.90 -14.52 3.44
N LYS A 96 10.17 -15.35 2.66
CA LYS A 96 8.71 -15.27 2.51
C LYS A 96 8.07 -16.62 2.69
N MET A 97 7.09 -16.72 3.59
CA MET A 97 6.27 -17.90 3.82
C MET A 97 4.80 -17.49 3.88
N ASP A 98 4.02 -17.94 2.90
CA ASP A 98 2.57 -17.72 2.87
C ASP A 98 1.82 -19.06 2.86
N LEU A 99 1.22 -19.40 3.99
CA LEU A 99 0.41 -20.58 4.20
C LEU A 99 -1.07 -20.23 4.45
N SER A 100 -1.45 -18.99 4.16
CA SER A 100 -2.80 -18.49 4.44
C SER A 100 -3.89 -19.20 3.64
N MET A 101 -5.14 -19.08 4.08
CA MET A 101 -6.30 -19.64 3.41
C MET A 101 -6.16 -21.15 3.13
N ASN A 102 -5.85 -21.88 4.18
CA ASN A 102 -5.75 -23.35 4.22
C ASN A 102 -6.56 -23.89 5.41
N GLN A 103 -6.36 -25.14 5.75
CA GLN A 103 -7.02 -25.79 6.89
C GLN A 103 -5.99 -26.35 7.89
N PHE A 104 -4.79 -25.74 7.97
CA PHE A 104 -3.81 -26.12 8.99
C PHE A 104 -4.39 -25.95 10.39
N SER A 105 -4.12 -26.90 11.27
CA SER A 105 -4.68 -26.98 12.61
C SER A 105 -3.59 -27.20 13.66
N ASN A 106 -4.01 -27.33 14.94
CA ASN A 106 -3.13 -27.46 16.10
C ASN A 106 -2.35 -26.15 16.38
N GLU A 107 -1.32 -26.23 17.20
CA GLU A 107 -0.53 -25.10 17.65
C GLU A 107 0.53 -24.69 16.63
N ILE A 108 0.90 -23.40 16.67
CA ILE A 108 2.06 -22.89 15.93
C ILE A 108 3.32 -23.45 16.60
N GLN A 109 4.14 -24.15 15.85
CA GLN A 109 5.36 -24.75 16.36
C GLN A 109 6.38 -23.67 16.75
N ARG A 110 6.99 -23.82 17.93
CA ARG A 110 8.01 -22.88 18.44
C ARG A 110 9.23 -22.76 17.52
N GLU A 111 9.50 -23.78 16.72
CA GLU A 111 10.59 -23.87 15.78
C GLU A 111 10.50 -22.84 14.66
N ILE A 112 9.28 -22.31 14.37
CA ILE A 112 9.08 -21.20 13.42
C ILE A 112 9.85 -19.96 13.86
N GLY A 113 10.01 -19.70 15.16
CA GLY A 113 10.85 -18.62 15.69
C GLY A 113 12.35 -18.75 15.36
N GLY A 114 12.78 -19.91 14.85
CA GLY A 114 14.12 -20.15 14.35
C GLY A 114 14.39 -19.63 12.93
N LEU A 115 13.39 -19.10 12.22
CA LEU A 115 13.49 -18.57 10.85
C LEU A 115 14.02 -17.13 10.87
N GLN A 116 15.33 -16.97 11.05
CA GLN A 116 15.95 -15.65 11.30
C GLN A 116 15.88 -14.67 10.12
N THR A 117 15.77 -15.17 8.90
CA THR A 117 15.70 -14.38 7.66
C THR A 117 14.27 -14.06 7.22
N LEU A 118 13.26 -14.59 7.92
CA LEU A 118 11.86 -14.48 7.53
C LEU A 118 11.36 -13.03 7.66
N ALA A 119 11.11 -12.40 6.51
CA ALA A 119 10.57 -11.04 6.43
C ALA A 119 9.03 -11.02 6.34
N TYR A 120 8.43 -12.10 5.83
CA TYR A 120 6.98 -12.20 5.68
C TYR A 120 6.48 -13.58 6.07
N LEU A 121 5.56 -13.63 7.05
CA LEU A 121 4.83 -14.84 7.45
C LEU A 121 3.34 -14.56 7.43
N SER A 122 2.58 -15.36 6.67
CA SER A 122 1.12 -15.33 6.71
C SER A 122 0.57 -16.72 7.03
N LEU A 123 -0.13 -16.81 8.17
CA LEU A 123 -0.86 -17.99 8.65
C LEU A 123 -2.37 -17.73 8.72
N ARG A 124 -2.84 -16.63 8.13
CA ARG A 124 -4.22 -16.15 8.21
C ARG A 124 -5.20 -17.17 7.63
N HIS A 125 -6.45 -17.16 8.15
CA HIS A 125 -7.52 -18.03 7.64
C HIS A 125 -7.12 -19.52 7.62
N ASN A 126 -6.60 -19.99 8.75
CA ASN A 126 -6.35 -21.40 9.07
C ASN A 126 -7.17 -21.81 10.31
N LYS A 127 -7.01 -23.03 10.75
CA LYS A 127 -7.63 -23.57 11.97
C LYS A 127 -6.61 -23.72 13.11
N LEU A 128 -5.53 -22.93 13.07
CA LEU A 128 -4.50 -22.93 14.11
C LEU A 128 -5.06 -22.43 15.43
N GLN A 129 -4.58 -22.99 16.53
CA GLN A 129 -5.03 -22.73 17.89
C GLN A 129 -3.84 -22.48 18.82
N GLY A 130 -4.12 -22.11 20.08
CA GLY A 130 -3.09 -21.88 21.08
C GLY A 130 -2.48 -20.48 21.02
N ALA A 131 -1.47 -20.25 21.85
CA ALA A 131 -0.75 -18.99 21.93
C ALA A 131 0.32 -18.90 20.85
N ILE A 132 0.67 -17.66 20.47
CA ILE A 132 1.84 -17.42 19.63
C ILE A 132 3.09 -17.78 20.45
N PRO A 133 3.97 -18.67 19.97
CA PRO A 133 5.14 -19.07 20.71
C PRO A 133 6.07 -17.90 21.06
N ASP A 134 6.62 -17.87 22.26
CA ASP A 134 7.56 -16.83 22.71
C ASP A 134 8.80 -16.72 21.81
N SER A 135 9.21 -17.82 21.17
CA SER A 135 10.30 -17.85 20.20
C SER A 135 10.08 -16.92 18.99
N MET A 136 8.81 -16.63 18.65
CA MET A 136 8.46 -15.72 17.57
C MET A 136 8.58 -14.25 17.99
N SER A 137 8.66 -13.93 19.27
CA SER A 137 8.87 -12.56 19.75
C SER A 137 10.18 -11.97 19.21
N ASN A 138 11.20 -12.79 18.99
CA ASN A 138 12.47 -12.38 18.41
C ASN A 138 12.39 -12.02 16.92
N MET A 139 11.40 -12.56 16.20
CA MET A 139 11.14 -12.22 14.77
C MET A 139 10.46 -10.87 14.63
N VAL A 140 9.68 -10.48 15.64
CA VAL A 140 8.92 -9.21 15.69
C VAL A 140 9.80 -8.04 16.16
N VAL A 141 10.95 -8.32 16.79
CA VAL A 141 11.82 -7.33 17.45
C VAL A 141 12.45 -6.30 16.48
N VAL A 142 12.43 -6.52 15.16
CA VAL A 142 12.95 -5.51 14.21
C VAL A 142 11.93 -4.39 13.93
N PHE A 143 10.61 -4.65 14.05
CA PHE A 143 9.59 -3.65 13.70
C PHE A 143 8.74 -3.16 14.90
N VAL A 144 8.54 -3.98 15.94
CA VAL A 144 7.68 -3.62 17.09
C VAL A 144 8.32 -2.60 18.04
N PRO A 145 9.63 -2.61 18.35
CA PRO A 145 10.17 -1.57 19.22
C PRO A 145 10.12 -0.19 18.58
N LEU A 146 10.22 -0.07 17.25
CA LEU A 146 10.13 1.23 16.59
C LEU A 146 8.71 1.79 16.71
N THR A 147 7.69 0.95 16.55
CA THR A 147 6.27 1.35 16.71
C THR A 147 5.92 1.63 18.17
N PHE A 148 6.39 0.84 19.14
CA PHE A 148 6.16 1.10 20.56
C PHE A 148 6.95 2.30 21.08
N VAL A 149 8.18 2.53 20.62
CA VAL A 149 8.96 3.74 20.93
C VAL A 149 8.27 4.97 20.31
N LEU A 150 7.74 4.88 19.10
CA LEU A 150 6.98 5.94 18.47
C LEU A 150 5.65 6.21 19.19
N LEU A 151 4.89 5.17 19.56
CA LEU A 151 3.68 5.28 20.36
C LEU A 151 3.98 5.83 21.77
N TRP A 152 5.09 5.45 22.38
CA TRP A 152 5.51 5.96 23.69
C TRP A 152 5.99 7.42 23.64
N ILE A 153 6.70 7.81 22.57
CA ILE A 153 7.08 9.21 22.30
C ILE A 153 5.81 10.03 22.05
N MET A 154 4.87 9.54 21.27
CA MET A 154 3.56 10.18 21.03
C MET A 154 2.73 10.28 22.33
N TYR A 155 2.73 9.25 23.18
CA TYR A 155 2.04 9.26 24.46
C TYR A 155 2.71 10.25 25.45
N ARG A 156 4.03 10.43 25.44
CA ARG A 156 4.72 11.44 26.24
C ARG A 156 4.56 12.85 25.71
N SER A 157 4.47 13.04 24.41
CA SER A 157 4.19 14.34 23.77
C SER A 157 2.72 14.77 23.92
N GLY A 158 1.84 13.85 24.27
CA GLY A 158 0.40 14.03 24.37
C GLY A 158 -0.12 14.80 25.59
N LYS A 159 0.71 15.56 26.29
CA LYS A 159 0.25 16.51 27.31
C LYS A 159 0.31 17.92 26.75
N SER A 160 -0.64 18.26 25.94
CA SER A 160 -1.31 19.56 25.78
C SER A 160 -2.13 19.53 24.48
N ALA A 161 -3.30 18.93 24.54
CA ALA A 161 -4.36 19.27 23.59
C ALA A 161 -5.22 20.36 24.25
N PRO A 162 -5.36 21.52 23.67
CA PRO A 162 -6.47 22.38 24.02
C PRO A 162 -7.73 21.70 23.48
N GLN A 163 -8.68 21.39 24.36
CA GLN A 163 -10.05 21.15 23.97
C GLN A 163 -10.56 22.41 23.25
N GLN A 164 -10.59 22.38 21.93
CA GLN A 164 -11.42 23.28 21.17
C GLN A 164 -12.81 22.66 21.11
N ALA A 165 -13.70 23.30 21.86
CA ALA A 165 -15.12 23.08 21.79
C ALA A 165 -15.59 23.18 20.32
N ASP A 166 -16.34 22.16 19.88
CA ASP A 166 -17.17 22.22 18.70
C ASP A 166 -18.14 23.40 18.79
N SER A 167 -17.73 24.52 18.26
CA SER A 167 -18.68 25.52 17.82
C SER A 167 -19.07 25.14 16.39
N LEU A 168 -20.23 24.51 16.25
CA LEU A 168 -20.96 24.45 14.98
C LEU A 168 -21.20 25.89 14.49
N SER A 169 -20.21 26.46 13.82
CA SER A 169 -20.45 27.56 12.91
C SER A 169 -20.90 26.95 11.59
N THR A 170 -22.20 27.00 11.33
CA THR A 170 -22.77 26.94 9.99
C THR A 170 -22.18 28.10 9.19
N VAL A 171 -20.93 27.94 8.75
CA VAL A 171 -20.37 28.82 7.71
C VAL A 171 -21.09 28.42 6.43
N ALA A 172 -21.99 29.31 5.99
CA ALA A 172 -22.55 29.25 4.66
C ALA A 172 -21.40 29.03 3.69
N ARG A 173 -21.37 27.85 3.00
CA ARG A 173 -20.37 27.53 1.98
C ARG A 173 -20.45 28.62 0.93
N GLU A 174 -19.50 29.56 0.96
CA GLU A 174 -19.37 30.63 -0.01
C GLU A 174 -19.21 29.95 -1.38
N ARG A 175 -20.20 30.12 -2.25
CA ARG A 175 -20.15 29.59 -3.61
C ARG A 175 -19.18 30.44 -4.40
N ILE A 176 -17.96 29.97 -4.56
CA ILE A 176 -16.96 30.63 -5.40
C ILE A 176 -17.41 30.46 -6.86
N SER A 177 -17.69 31.56 -7.53
CA SER A 177 -18.15 31.54 -8.93
C SER A 177 -16.99 31.35 -9.92
N TYR A 178 -17.32 30.88 -11.13
CA TYR A 178 -16.34 30.77 -12.22
C TYR A 178 -15.55 32.07 -12.45
N TYR A 179 -16.24 33.22 -12.48
CA TYR A 179 -15.59 34.52 -12.67
C TYR A 179 -14.65 34.90 -11.51
N GLU A 180 -14.98 34.48 -10.31
CA GLU A 180 -14.12 34.69 -9.15
C GLU A 180 -12.85 33.83 -9.21
N LEU A 181 -12.96 32.59 -9.68
CA LEU A 181 -11.80 31.73 -9.93
C LEU A 181 -10.88 32.28 -11.02
N LEU A 182 -11.44 32.75 -12.13
CA LEU A 182 -10.65 33.40 -13.18
C LEU A 182 -9.92 34.64 -12.64
N ARG A 183 -10.59 35.45 -11.85
CA ARG A 183 -9.96 36.64 -11.22
C ARG A 183 -8.89 36.22 -10.22
N ALA A 184 -9.18 35.26 -9.34
CA ALA A 184 -8.26 34.79 -8.29
C ALA A 184 -6.97 34.25 -8.88
N THR A 185 -7.03 33.59 -10.04
CA THR A 185 -5.89 32.99 -10.76
C THR A 185 -5.30 33.91 -11.84
N ASN A 186 -5.73 35.16 -11.92
CA ASN A 186 -5.38 36.09 -13.01
C ASN A 186 -5.61 35.48 -14.39
N VAL A 187 -6.85 35.02 -14.64
CA VAL A 187 -7.29 34.37 -15.89
C VAL A 187 -6.43 33.14 -16.23
N LEU A 188 -6.15 32.31 -15.22
CA LEU A 188 -5.30 31.11 -15.36
C LEU A 188 -3.91 31.45 -15.94
N SER A 189 -3.32 32.55 -15.50
CA SER A 189 -2.03 33.00 -16.00
C SER A 189 -0.93 31.98 -15.73
N GLY A 190 -0.02 31.80 -16.69
CA GLY A 190 1.17 30.96 -16.53
C GLY A 190 2.06 31.36 -15.35
N SER A 191 2.03 32.64 -14.91
CA SER A 191 2.73 33.08 -13.70
C SER A 191 2.19 32.50 -12.40
N ASN A 192 0.94 32.02 -12.40
CA ASN A 192 0.27 31.39 -11.27
C ASN A 192 0.20 29.87 -11.41
N LEU A 193 0.78 29.31 -12.46
CA LEU A 193 0.85 27.85 -12.67
C LEU A 193 1.77 27.23 -11.63
N VAL A 194 1.22 26.31 -10.81
CA VAL A 194 1.95 25.55 -9.80
C VAL A 194 2.49 24.24 -10.42
N GLY A 195 1.68 23.59 -11.27
CA GLY A 195 2.04 22.37 -11.95
C GLY A 195 1.02 21.93 -12.98
N SER A 196 1.44 21.06 -13.89
CA SER A 196 0.58 20.42 -14.88
C SER A 196 0.75 18.91 -14.84
N GLY A 197 -0.36 18.18 -14.87
CA GLY A 197 -0.40 16.72 -14.87
C GLY A 197 -1.24 16.17 -16.02
N SER A 198 -1.40 14.85 -16.03
CA SER A 198 -2.14 14.11 -17.08
C SER A 198 -3.59 14.56 -17.25
N PHE A 199 -4.22 15.05 -16.18
CA PHE A 199 -5.66 15.37 -16.16
C PHE A 199 -5.94 16.86 -16.20
N GLY A 200 -4.94 17.73 -16.02
CA GLY A 200 -5.14 19.17 -15.99
C GLY A 200 -4.00 19.94 -15.38
N SER A 201 -4.26 21.19 -15.02
CA SER A 201 -3.27 22.13 -14.49
C SER A 201 -3.73 22.71 -13.16
N VAL A 202 -2.80 22.93 -12.24
CA VAL A 202 -3.04 23.52 -10.91
C VAL A 202 -2.49 24.93 -10.89
N TYR A 203 -3.33 25.88 -10.46
CA TYR A 203 -3.00 27.29 -10.38
C TYR A 203 -3.13 27.79 -8.94
N LYS A 204 -2.19 28.59 -8.49
CA LYS A 204 -2.33 29.37 -7.28
C LYS A 204 -3.31 30.53 -7.51
N GLY A 205 -4.19 30.75 -6.55
CA GLY A 205 -5.15 31.85 -6.59
C GLY A 205 -5.22 32.61 -5.27
N VAL A 206 -5.72 33.84 -5.34
CA VAL A 206 -6.00 34.68 -4.16
C VAL A 206 -7.43 35.19 -4.26
N LEU A 207 -8.29 34.73 -3.34
CA LEU A 207 -9.67 35.20 -3.24
C LEU A 207 -9.75 36.67 -2.79
N ARG A 208 -10.91 37.28 -2.95
CA ARG A 208 -11.16 38.66 -2.47
C ARG A 208 -10.97 38.82 -0.97
N SER A 209 -11.18 37.75 -0.20
CA SER A 209 -10.91 37.69 1.23
C SER A 209 -9.42 37.77 1.60
N GLY A 210 -8.51 37.65 0.61
CA GLY A 210 -7.08 37.50 0.85
C GLY A 210 -6.64 36.03 1.05
N THR A 211 -7.57 35.11 1.03
CA THR A 211 -7.28 33.66 1.23
C THR A 211 -6.58 33.10 0.01
N PHE A 212 -5.44 32.43 0.23
CA PHE A 212 -4.75 31.66 -0.80
C PHE A 212 -5.46 30.34 -1.05
N ILE A 213 -5.60 29.98 -2.33
CA ILE A 213 -6.23 28.74 -2.80
C ILE A 213 -5.39 28.10 -3.89
N GLU A 214 -5.59 26.80 -4.10
CA GLU A 214 -5.20 26.10 -5.32
C GLU A 214 -6.43 25.79 -6.16
N VAL A 215 -6.32 25.98 -7.48
CA VAL A 215 -7.39 25.73 -8.45
C VAL A 215 -6.88 24.66 -9.43
N LYS A 216 -7.33 23.42 -9.26
CA LYS A 216 -7.06 22.32 -10.20
C LYS A 216 -8.09 22.38 -11.32
N VAL A 217 -7.65 22.78 -12.51
CA VAL A 217 -8.49 22.90 -13.72
C VAL A 217 -8.28 21.64 -14.58
N PHE A 218 -9.36 20.94 -14.90
CA PHE A 218 -9.33 19.71 -15.67
C PHE A 218 -9.36 19.98 -17.17
N ASN A 219 -8.58 19.20 -17.92
CA ASN A 219 -8.52 19.30 -19.38
C ASN A 219 -9.68 18.50 -20.00
N LEU A 220 -10.79 19.16 -20.30
CA LEU A 220 -12.01 18.55 -20.82
C LEU A 220 -11.91 18.01 -22.26
N GLN A 221 -10.79 18.20 -22.94
CA GLN A 221 -10.53 17.54 -24.23
C GLN A 221 -10.21 16.03 -24.06
N LEU A 222 -9.98 15.61 -22.83
CA LEU A 222 -9.67 14.23 -22.49
C LEU A 222 -10.84 13.61 -21.69
N ASP A 223 -11.46 12.58 -22.23
CA ASP A 223 -12.53 11.82 -21.52
C ASP A 223 -12.09 11.32 -20.15
N VAL A 224 -10.80 11.01 -20.01
CA VAL A 224 -10.21 10.54 -18.76
C VAL A 224 -10.20 11.63 -17.71
N ALA A 225 -9.96 12.89 -18.08
CA ALA A 225 -9.96 14.03 -17.15
C ALA A 225 -11.37 14.33 -16.62
N PHE A 226 -12.39 14.09 -17.44
CA PHE A 226 -13.79 14.21 -17.01
C PHE A 226 -14.12 13.20 -15.91
N LYS A 227 -13.75 11.93 -16.13
CA LYS A 227 -13.92 10.87 -15.12
C LYS A 227 -13.11 11.14 -13.85
N SER A 228 -11.91 11.67 -13.99
CA SER A 228 -11.06 12.06 -12.86
C SER A 228 -11.73 13.12 -11.99
N PHE A 229 -12.30 14.17 -12.60
CA PHE A 229 -13.04 15.20 -11.86
C PHE A 229 -14.23 14.61 -11.09
N ASP A 230 -15.03 13.76 -11.72
CA ASP A 230 -16.21 13.15 -11.09
C ASP A 230 -15.78 12.24 -9.93
N THR A 231 -14.72 11.43 -10.11
CA THR A 231 -14.13 10.58 -9.07
C THR A 231 -13.64 11.41 -7.88
N GLU A 232 -12.87 12.48 -8.12
CA GLU A 232 -12.40 13.35 -7.04
C GLU A 232 -13.56 14.00 -6.30
N CYS A 233 -14.58 14.48 -7.01
CA CYS A 233 -15.77 15.06 -6.39
C CYS A 233 -16.52 14.06 -5.51
N GLU A 234 -16.66 12.81 -5.94
CA GLU A 234 -17.31 11.75 -5.19
C GLU A 234 -16.54 11.40 -3.92
N VAL A 235 -15.24 11.14 -4.06
CA VAL A 235 -14.35 10.79 -2.96
C VAL A 235 -14.32 11.91 -1.92
N PHE A 236 -14.09 13.16 -2.33
CA PHE A 236 -13.98 14.28 -1.40
C PHE A 236 -15.31 14.68 -0.73
N ARG A 237 -16.46 14.22 -1.21
CA ARG A 237 -17.75 14.45 -0.51
C ARG A 237 -17.78 13.75 0.85
N SER A 238 -17.19 12.55 0.94
CA SER A 238 -17.25 11.67 2.11
C SER A 238 -16.01 11.77 3.01
N LEU A 239 -14.87 12.24 2.48
CA LEU A 239 -13.61 12.25 3.20
C LEU A 239 -13.41 13.50 4.06
N ARG A 240 -13.03 13.28 5.32
CA ARG A 240 -12.63 14.33 6.27
C ARG A 240 -11.53 13.79 7.18
N HIS A 241 -10.30 14.17 6.92
CA HIS A 241 -9.17 13.80 7.75
C HIS A 241 -8.11 14.90 7.74
N ARG A 242 -7.40 15.07 8.86
CA ARG A 242 -6.41 16.15 9.04
C ARG A 242 -5.23 16.06 8.04
N ASN A 243 -4.87 14.85 7.62
CA ASN A 243 -3.78 14.61 6.68
C ASN A 243 -4.28 14.37 5.23
N LEU A 244 -5.44 14.91 4.89
CA LEU A 244 -5.95 15.02 3.52
C LEU A 244 -6.11 16.47 3.13
N VAL A 245 -5.78 16.82 1.89
CA VAL A 245 -6.00 18.17 1.35
C VAL A 245 -7.49 18.48 1.39
N LYS A 246 -7.82 19.64 1.93
CA LYS A 246 -9.22 20.06 2.07
C LYS A 246 -9.73 20.65 0.77
N VAL A 247 -10.83 20.10 0.27
CA VAL A 247 -11.59 20.69 -0.83
C VAL A 247 -12.53 21.76 -0.28
N ILE A 248 -12.35 22.99 -0.74
CA ILE A 248 -13.18 24.15 -0.41
C ILE A 248 -14.48 24.07 -1.17
N THR A 249 -14.42 23.93 -2.50
CA THR A 249 -15.58 23.80 -3.40
C THR A 249 -15.17 23.22 -4.74
N SER A 250 -16.17 22.93 -5.58
CA SER A 250 -15.98 22.56 -6.98
C SER A 250 -16.76 23.49 -7.89
N CYS A 251 -16.21 23.77 -9.08
CA CYS A 251 -16.87 24.51 -10.14
C CYS A 251 -17.03 23.62 -11.36
N SER A 252 -18.26 23.47 -11.87
CA SER A 252 -18.55 22.61 -12.99
C SER A 252 -19.53 23.30 -13.94
N ASN A 253 -19.04 23.67 -15.13
CA ASN A 253 -19.80 24.19 -16.26
C ASN A 253 -19.62 23.27 -17.47
N LEU A 254 -20.27 23.58 -18.59
CA LEU A 254 -20.13 22.80 -19.83
C LEU A 254 -18.68 22.76 -20.32
N ASP A 255 -17.98 23.88 -20.27
CA ASP A 255 -16.63 24.04 -20.82
C ASP A 255 -15.54 24.22 -19.75
N PHE A 256 -15.89 24.10 -18.45
CA PHE A 256 -14.94 24.32 -17.37
C PHE A 256 -15.27 23.47 -16.15
N LYS A 257 -14.30 22.67 -15.72
CA LYS A 257 -14.35 21.92 -14.47
C LYS A 257 -13.11 22.20 -13.64
N ALA A 258 -13.33 22.56 -12.39
CA ALA A 258 -12.22 22.81 -11.45
C ALA A 258 -12.57 22.40 -10.02
N LEU A 259 -11.57 21.95 -9.29
CA LEU A 259 -11.59 21.84 -7.84
C LEU A 259 -10.84 23.00 -7.21
N VAL A 260 -11.40 23.55 -6.16
CA VAL A 260 -10.78 24.60 -5.34
C VAL A 260 -10.32 23.96 -4.05
N LEU A 261 -9.02 23.97 -3.83
CA LEU A 261 -8.33 23.30 -2.76
C LEU A 261 -7.69 24.33 -1.82
N GLU A 262 -7.43 23.92 -0.60
CA GLU A 262 -6.58 24.65 0.34
C GLU A 262 -5.15 24.74 -0.23
N TYR A 263 -4.54 25.92 -0.13
CA TYR A 263 -3.19 26.15 -0.64
C TYR A 263 -2.13 25.60 0.32
N MET A 264 -1.19 24.82 -0.22
CA MET A 264 -0.09 24.22 0.54
C MET A 264 1.22 24.98 0.26
N PRO A 265 1.65 25.88 1.16
CA PRO A 265 2.72 26.83 0.88
C PRO A 265 4.09 26.20 0.66
N ASN A 266 4.34 25.04 1.28
CA ASN A 266 5.62 24.37 1.16
C ASN A 266 5.69 23.40 -0.05
N GLY A 267 4.58 23.24 -0.80
CA GLY A 267 4.54 22.40 -2.01
C GLY A 267 4.60 20.92 -1.71
N SER A 268 5.14 20.12 -2.62
CA SER A 268 5.16 18.65 -2.50
C SER A 268 6.42 18.12 -1.81
N LEU A 269 6.32 16.91 -1.24
CA LEU A 269 7.45 16.16 -0.70
C LEU A 269 8.54 15.92 -1.77
N GLU A 270 8.13 15.70 -3.03
CA GLU A 270 9.04 15.52 -4.17
C GLU A 270 10.05 16.67 -4.30
N LYS A 271 9.60 17.92 -4.10
CA LYS A 271 10.46 19.10 -4.09
C LYS A 271 11.64 18.94 -3.13
N TYR A 272 11.39 18.43 -1.93
CA TYR A 272 12.42 18.27 -0.87
C TYR A 272 13.30 17.05 -1.09
N LEU A 273 12.83 16.05 -1.81
CA LEU A 273 13.64 14.87 -2.13
C LEU A 273 14.68 15.14 -3.23
N TYR A 274 14.29 15.96 -4.22
CA TYR A 274 15.10 16.17 -5.44
C TYR A 274 15.71 17.59 -5.57
N SER A 275 15.29 18.55 -4.74
CA SER A 275 15.92 19.87 -4.71
C SER A 275 17.31 19.80 -4.08
N HIS A 276 18.23 20.59 -4.63
CA HIS A 276 19.55 20.79 -4.05
C HIS A 276 19.55 21.78 -2.88
N ASN A 277 18.53 22.62 -2.78
CA ASN A 277 18.47 23.73 -1.82
C ASN A 277 17.52 23.46 -0.64
N ASP A 278 16.57 22.55 -0.80
CA ASP A 278 15.57 22.24 0.21
C ASP A 278 15.90 20.90 0.90
N PHE A 279 16.07 20.92 2.22
CA PHE A 279 16.43 19.73 2.98
C PHE A 279 15.40 19.46 4.07
N LEU A 280 15.02 18.19 4.23
CA LEU A 280 14.29 17.69 5.39
C LEU A 280 15.25 16.97 6.32
N ASP A 281 15.21 17.29 7.60
CA ASP A 281 15.89 16.50 8.60
C ASP A 281 15.20 15.14 8.80
N ILE A 282 15.84 14.25 9.56
CA ILE A 282 15.32 12.90 9.79
C ILE A 282 13.98 12.90 10.54
N ARG A 283 13.74 13.88 11.43
CA ARG A 283 12.51 13.98 12.20
C ARG A 283 11.37 14.46 11.33
N GLN A 284 11.61 15.44 10.47
CA GLN A 284 10.64 15.94 9.49
C GLN A 284 10.24 14.83 8.53
N ARG A 285 11.20 14.07 7.98
CA ARG A 285 10.90 12.92 7.11
C ARG A 285 10.03 11.89 7.81
N LEU A 286 10.37 11.56 9.06
CA LEU A 286 9.60 10.62 9.87
C LEU A 286 8.19 11.12 10.13
N SER A 287 8.03 12.39 10.52
CA SER A 287 6.72 13.01 10.77
C SER A 287 5.84 12.98 9.52
N ILE A 288 6.40 13.38 8.36
CA ILE A 288 5.70 13.37 7.08
C ILE A 288 5.23 11.95 6.72
N MET A 289 6.08 10.94 6.89
CA MET A 289 5.70 9.55 6.59
C MET A 289 4.65 9.01 7.55
N ILE A 290 4.67 9.42 8.82
CA ILE A 290 3.60 9.10 9.80
C ILE A 290 2.27 9.75 9.37
N ASP A 291 2.28 11.01 8.96
CA ASP A 291 1.08 11.71 8.50
C ASP A 291 0.45 11.01 7.29
N VAL A 292 1.29 10.58 6.33
CA VAL A 292 0.83 9.81 5.16
C VAL A 292 0.25 8.46 5.58
N ALA A 293 0.89 7.76 6.52
CA ALA A 293 0.37 6.49 7.05
C ALA A 293 -1.00 6.67 7.73
N CYS A 294 -1.17 7.74 8.53
CA CYS A 294 -2.46 8.08 9.15
C CYS A 294 -3.54 8.38 8.11
N ALA A 295 -3.20 9.08 7.02
CA ALA A 295 -4.12 9.31 5.92
C ALA A 295 -4.55 8.00 5.24
N LEU A 296 -3.61 7.09 4.98
CA LEU A 296 -3.90 5.77 4.39
C LEU A 296 -4.74 4.89 5.31
N GLU A 297 -4.43 4.86 6.60
CA GLU A 297 -5.25 4.13 7.58
C GLU A 297 -6.71 4.62 7.55
N TYR A 298 -6.90 5.94 7.53
CA TYR A 298 -8.23 6.51 7.41
C TYR A 298 -8.94 6.13 6.11
N LEU A 299 -8.26 6.20 4.96
CA LEU A 299 -8.82 5.83 3.66
C LEU A 299 -9.22 4.36 3.61
N HIS A 300 -8.40 3.48 4.17
CA HIS A 300 -8.60 2.03 4.09
C HIS A 300 -9.57 1.49 5.15
N HIS A 301 -9.64 2.12 6.33
CA HIS A 301 -10.35 1.57 7.49
C HIS A 301 -11.28 2.57 8.20
N GLY A 302 -11.10 3.87 7.98
CA GLY A 302 -11.89 4.93 8.62
C GLY A 302 -13.14 5.34 7.82
N CYS A 303 -13.29 4.86 6.59
CA CYS A 303 -14.42 5.16 5.71
C CYS A 303 -15.44 4.04 5.70
N SER A 304 -16.70 4.36 5.40
CA SER A 304 -17.79 3.36 5.25
C SER A 304 -17.48 2.33 4.13
N SER A 305 -16.83 2.78 3.08
CA SER A 305 -16.26 1.92 2.03
C SER A 305 -14.78 2.27 1.88
N PRO A 306 -13.87 1.29 1.87
CA PRO A 306 -12.45 1.56 1.69
C PRO A 306 -12.18 2.33 0.41
N VAL A 307 -11.36 3.38 0.51
CA VAL A 307 -10.89 4.17 -0.63
C VAL A 307 -9.45 3.79 -0.92
N ILE A 308 -9.19 3.32 -2.15
CA ILE A 308 -7.85 3.01 -2.60
C ILE A 308 -7.37 4.16 -3.47
N HIS A 309 -6.24 4.75 -3.14
CA HIS A 309 -5.73 5.94 -3.82
C HIS A 309 -5.20 5.64 -5.22
N CYS A 310 -4.49 4.55 -5.39
CA CYS A 310 -3.91 4.06 -6.65
C CYS A 310 -2.74 4.89 -7.24
N ASP A 311 -2.43 6.09 -6.74
CA ASP A 311 -1.31 6.92 -7.24
C ASP A 311 -0.52 7.57 -6.09
N LEU A 312 -0.12 6.77 -5.12
CA LEU A 312 0.69 7.23 -4.00
C LEU A 312 2.13 7.47 -4.46
N LYS A 313 2.59 8.73 -4.35
CA LYS A 313 3.94 9.18 -4.72
C LYS A 313 4.28 10.51 -4.05
N PRO A 314 5.56 10.92 -3.96
CA PRO A 314 5.99 12.15 -3.29
C PRO A 314 5.36 13.43 -3.84
N SER A 315 5.05 13.49 -5.14
CA SER A 315 4.40 14.68 -5.72
C SER A 315 2.94 14.87 -5.26
N ASN A 316 2.28 13.81 -4.77
CA ASN A 316 0.91 13.85 -4.26
C ASN A 316 0.84 14.03 -2.73
N VAL A 317 1.98 14.16 -2.07
CA VAL A 317 2.10 14.52 -0.64
C VAL A 317 2.48 15.98 -0.54
N LEU A 318 1.54 16.83 -0.13
CA LEU A 318 1.72 18.27 -0.02
C LEU A 318 1.98 18.66 1.43
N LEU A 319 2.75 19.74 1.64
CA LEU A 319 3.17 20.19 2.95
C LEU A 319 2.59 21.58 3.25
N ASP A 320 1.92 21.71 4.39
CA ASP A 320 1.38 22.97 4.88
C ASP A 320 2.47 23.87 5.50
N GLU A 321 2.08 25.01 6.10
CA GLU A 321 2.99 25.97 6.73
C GLU A 321 3.79 25.37 7.90
N ASP A 322 3.25 24.38 8.59
CA ASP A 322 3.86 23.69 9.73
C ASP A 322 4.63 22.42 9.31
N MET A 323 4.78 22.15 8.00
CA MET A 323 5.39 20.94 7.44
C MET A 323 4.62 19.66 7.74
N VAL A 324 3.31 19.78 8.06
CA VAL A 324 2.41 18.62 8.16
C VAL A 324 2.05 18.13 6.77
N ALA A 325 2.06 16.82 6.58
CA ALA A 325 1.76 16.24 5.27
C ALA A 325 0.25 16.06 5.07
N HIS A 326 -0.19 16.44 3.87
CA HIS A 326 -1.56 16.29 3.38
C HIS A 326 -1.56 15.56 2.06
N PHE A 327 -2.35 14.51 1.99
CA PHE A 327 -2.45 13.69 0.81
C PHE A 327 -3.45 14.26 -0.19
N SER A 328 -3.08 14.29 -1.48
CA SER A 328 -3.82 14.95 -2.55
C SER A 328 -3.97 14.07 -3.79
N ASP A 329 -4.72 14.53 -4.79
CA ASP A 329 -4.91 13.94 -6.12
C ASP A 329 -5.57 12.53 -6.13
N PHE A 330 -6.87 12.52 -5.95
CA PHE A 330 -7.70 11.30 -5.97
C PHE A 330 -8.26 10.96 -7.35
N GLY A 331 -7.67 11.49 -8.42
CA GLY A 331 -8.21 11.39 -9.79
C GLY A 331 -8.38 9.99 -10.36
N ILE A 332 -7.64 9.02 -9.83
CA ILE A 332 -7.74 7.60 -10.21
C ILE A 332 -8.11 6.67 -9.06
N SER A 333 -8.53 7.24 -7.94
CA SER A 333 -8.93 6.48 -6.75
C SER A 333 -10.12 5.56 -7.01
N LYS A 334 -10.24 4.52 -6.19
CA LYS A 334 -11.32 3.54 -6.27
C LYS A 334 -12.01 3.37 -4.93
N LEU A 335 -13.35 3.32 -4.98
CA LEU A 335 -14.18 2.94 -3.85
C LEU A 335 -14.47 1.44 -3.94
N LEU A 336 -14.13 0.68 -2.88
CA LEU A 336 -14.49 -0.73 -2.80
C LEU A 336 -15.92 -0.83 -2.26
N GLY A 337 -16.86 -1.24 -3.13
CA GLY A 337 -18.23 -1.58 -2.72
C GLY A 337 -18.29 -2.94 -2.04
N GLU A 338 -19.30 -3.15 -1.17
CA GLU A 338 -19.49 -4.41 -0.42
C GLU A 338 -19.71 -5.64 -1.32
N ASP A 339 -20.20 -5.45 -2.56
CA ASP A 339 -20.57 -6.53 -3.50
C ASP A 339 -19.58 -6.73 -4.67
N GLN A 340 -18.49 -5.95 -4.74
CA GLN A 340 -17.52 -6.09 -5.81
C GLN A 340 -16.30 -6.86 -5.31
N GLY A 341 -16.19 -8.12 -5.76
CA GLY A 341 -14.93 -8.83 -5.78
C GLY A 341 -13.84 -8.00 -6.49
N ASP A 342 -12.67 -8.56 -6.67
CA ASP A 342 -11.48 -7.92 -7.24
C ASP A 342 -11.78 -6.82 -8.27
N LEU A 343 -11.40 -5.58 -7.95
CA LEU A 343 -11.62 -4.43 -8.83
C LEU A 343 -10.49 -4.37 -9.86
N TYR A 344 -10.84 -4.47 -11.14
CA TYR A 344 -9.88 -4.37 -12.23
C TYR A 344 -9.94 -3.01 -12.91
N THR A 345 -8.79 -2.42 -13.21
CA THR A 345 -8.69 -1.17 -13.96
C THR A 345 -7.55 -1.19 -14.97
N LYS A 346 -7.74 -0.48 -16.07
CA LYS A 346 -6.71 -0.22 -17.07
C LYS A 346 -6.00 1.13 -16.88
N THR A 347 -6.35 1.86 -15.82
CA THR A 347 -5.77 3.17 -15.54
C THR A 347 -4.35 2.97 -15.03
N LEU A 348 -3.39 3.59 -15.70
CA LEU A 348 -1.97 3.51 -15.34
C LEU A 348 -1.68 4.49 -14.19
N ALA A 349 -1.22 3.99 -13.07
CA ALA A 349 -0.57 4.76 -12.02
C ALA A 349 0.88 5.09 -12.39
N THR A 350 1.58 5.82 -11.53
CA THR A 350 2.96 6.25 -11.79
C THR A 350 3.93 5.08 -11.75
N LEU A 351 4.69 4.86 -12.84
CA LEU A 351 5.73 3.83 -12.90
C LEU A 351 6.74 4.02 -11.75
N GLY A 352 7.17 2.91 -11.16
CA GLY A 352 8.05 2.89 -10.00
C GLY A 352 7.33 2.72 -8.67
N TYR A 353 6.05 3.17 -8.55
CA TYR A 353 5.24 3.02 -7.34
C TYR A 353 4.14 1.98 -7.48
N ILE A 354 3.90 1.47 -8.67
CA ILE A 354 2.82 0.52 -8.97
C ILE A 354 3.13 -0.85 -8.38
N ALA A 355 2.21 -1.39 -7.57
CA ALA A 355 2.29 -2.77 -7.11
C ALA A 355 2.24 -3.75 -8.31
N PRO A 356 3.03 -4.84 -8.27
CA PRO A 356 3.09 -5.79 -9.39
C PRO A 356 1.72 -6.34 -9.81
N GLU A 357 0.85 -6.68 -8.85
CA GLU A 357 -0.50 -7.17 -9.11
C GLU A 357 -1.39 -6.13 -9.79
N TYR A 358 -1.20 -4.85 -9.48
CA TYR A 358 -1.90 -3.77 -10.14
C TYR A 358 -1.35 -3.53 -11.55
N GLY A 359 -0.02 -3.45 -11.70
CA GLY A 359 0.61 -3.18 -13.00
C GLY A 359 0.42 -4.31 -14.02
N LEU A 360 0.48 -5.57 -13.59
CA LEU A 360 0.39 -6.73 -14.48
C LEU A 360 -1.06 -7.16 -14.76
N ASN A 361 -1.91 -7.13 -13.73
CA ASN A 361 -3.25 -7.72 -13.79
C ASN A 361 -4.36 -6.67 -13.68
N GLY A 362 -4.04 -5.42 -13.38
CA GLY A 362 -5.02 -4.37 -13.11
C GLY A 362 -5.78 -4.57 -11.78
N LEU A 363 -5.32 -5.48 -10.92
CA LEU A 363 -5.97 -5.79 -9.65
C LEU A 363 -5.72 -4.68 -8.64
N VAL A 364 -6.78 -4.01 -8.20
CA VAL A 364 -6.74 -2.90 -7.26
C VAL A 364 -7.20 -3.36 -5.88
N SER A 365 -6.37 -3.12 -4.87
CA SER A 365 -6.66 -3.41 -3.47
C SER A 365 -5.93 -2.43 -2.56
N THR A 366 -6.28 -2.39 -1.28
CA THR A 366 -5.54 -1.60 -0.27
C THR A 366 -4.05 -1.94 -0.21
N LYS A 367 -3.66 -3.16 -0.62
CA LYS A 367 -2.25 -3.58 -0.69
C LYS A 367 -1.46 -2.80 -1.73
N CYS A 368 -2.11 -2.32 -2.80
CA CYS A 368 -1.44 -1.50 -3.82
C CYS A 368 -0.92 -0.20 -3.22
N ASP A 369 -1.74 0.49 -2.42
CA ASP A 369 -1.31 1.70 -1.73
C ASP A 369 -0.22 1.42 -0.68
N VAL A 370 -0.32 0.30 0.05
CA VAL A 370 0.71 -0.11 1.02
C VAL A 370 2.05 -0.38 0.31
N TYR A 371 2.04 -0.99 -0.88
CA TYR A 371 3.24 -1.18 -1.68
C TYR A 371 3.85 0.17 -2.11
N SER A 372 3.03 1.06 -2.67
CA SER A 372 3.44 2.40 -3.09
C SER A 372 3.99 3.22 -1.91
N TYR A 373 3.37 3.11 -0.73
CA TYR A 373 3.86 3.70 0.51
C TYR A 373 5.24 3.16 0.91
N GLY A 374 5.46 1.85 0.80
CA GLY A 374 6.75 1.22 1.05
C GLY A 374 7.87 1.76 0.14
N ILE A 375 7.60 1.92 -1.15
CA ILE A 375 8.54 2.54 -2.11
C ILE A 375 8.83 3.99 -1.72
N MET A 376 7.79 4.78 -1.46
CA MET A 376 7.94 6.19 -1.05
C MET A 376 8.69 6.33 0.27
N LEU A 377 8.50 5.40 1.22
CA LEU A 377 9.24 5.35 2.48
C LEU A 377 10.74 5.15 2.21
N LEU A 378 11.10 4.15 1.40
CA LEU A 378 12.49 3.90 1.02
C LEU A 378 13.11 5.13 0.35
N GLU A 379 12.42 5.71 -0.62
CA GLU A 379 12.87 6.91 -1.34
C GLU A 379 13.09 8.10 -0.39
N THR A 380 12.15 8.34 0.53
CA THR A 380 12.23 9.44 1.49
C THR A 380 13.47 9.34 2.38
N PHE A 381 13.87 8.13 2.80
CA PHE A 381 15.01 7.95 3.69
C PHE A 381 16.34 7.72 2.96
N THR A 382 16.33 7.18 1.75
CA THR A 382 17.56 6.91 0.98
C THR A 382 17.91 8.00 -0.03
N ARG A 383 16.96 8.85 -0.43
CA ARG A 383 17.04 9.77 -1.57
C ARG A 383 17.43 9.07 -2.88
N ARG A 384 16.99 7.83 -3.06
CA ARG A 384 17.19 7.06 -4.29
C ARG A 384 15.82 6.73 -4.87
N SER A 385 15.59 7.12 -6.10
CA SER A 385 14.44 6.75 -6.92
C SER A 385 14.65 5.40 -7.57
#